data_665462e6392a59dc95e636bb9fe0c7c2
#
_entry.id   665462e6392a59dc95e636bb9fe0c7c2
#
_cell.length_a   1.000
_cell.length_b   1.000
_cell.length_c   1.000
_cell.angle_alpha   90.00
_cell.angle_beta   90.00
_cell.angle_gamma   90.00
#
_symmetry.space_group_name_H-M   'P 1'
#
loop_
_entity.id
_entity.type
_entity.pdbx_description
1 polymer ?
#
loop_
_entity_poly.entity_id
_entity_poly.type
_entity_poly.pdbx_seq_one_letter_code
_entity_poly.pdbx_strand_id
1 'polypeptide(L)'
;TFINNYETGGLLPVWELAANETFCMIGYHAIPVIADAYFAGLEGIDYEKALEAMVNSANQEHYGVGCYREYGFIPSNCEGESVSKTLEYAYDDWCIARLAEALGKQDIADEFYQRAQYYKNLYDPSTKFFRGKRNGCFVTPFDPTQVNFMLTEANTWQYNFFAPQDINTHIEMMGGFKAYDRKLNELFNSSSEMTGRVQSDITGLIGQYAHGNEPSHHMAYLYNYLGKPSKTQKLVNKIMYELYTDQPDGLCGNEDCGQMSAWYVMSAMGFYPVTPASGYYVIGVPHFEEMTINLENGKTFTIIANNLSRENRYIESVKLNGKKLDRSYIYFDEVYNGGKLEFVMTNNRKSEWATELENCPTQKIERPIIVTTPVMKVASDVFFEKLNIEISHVDSDAKIYYTTDGSDPDENSTLYTAPFDINESADVRVIAIKDGKKSNIIEGNFKKIAAGRTINIENRYNSQYEAGGDIALIDFQRGSNNFRVGTWQGYHGVDLIATVDLSERQEVNRVAGSFLQDQKSWIFMPEQVEFFISNDGKNFKSIGVMKNTISQETEE
;
A
#
# COMPACT_ATOMS: atom_id res chain seq x y z
N THR A 1 -11.32 -5.87 -24.71
CA THR A 1 -9.85 -5.75 -24.79
C THR A 1 -9.19 -6.59 -23.70
N PHE A 2 -9.47 -6.37 -22.40
CA PHE A 2 -8.81 -7.08 -21.29
C PHE A 2 -8.95 -8.61 -21.34
N ILE A 3 -10.15 -9.13 -21.65
CA ILE A 3 -10.36 -10.57 -21.84
C ILE A 3 -9.53 -11.11 -23.01
N ASN A 4 -9.41 -10.36 -24.11
CA ASN A 4 -8.57 -10.77 -25.24
C ASN A 4 -7.08 -10.79 -24.86
N ASN A 5 -6.62 -9.86 -24.02
CA ASN A 5 -5.25 -9.85 -23.51
C ASN A 5 -4.99 -11.10 -22.66
N TYR A 6 -5.93 -11.45 -21.78
CA TYR A 6 -5.88 -12.69 -21.01
C TYR A 6 -5.83 -13.95 -21.89
N GLU A 7 -6.70 -14.04 -22.91
CA GLU A 7 -6.72 -15.18 -23.83
C GLU A 7 -5.44 -15.33 -24.65
N THR A 8 -4.74 -14.22 -24.91
CA THR A 8 -3.51 -14.21 -25.68
C THR A 8 -2.26 -14.42 -24.80
N GLY A 9 -2.20 -13.74 -23.65
CA GLY A 9 -1.04 -13.65 -22.79
C GLY A 9 -1.15 -14.40 -21.45
N GLY A 10 -2.35 -14.91 -21.11
CA GLY A 10 -2.59 -15.64 -19.86
C GLY A 10 -2.82 -14.77 -18.63
N LEU A 11 -2.69 -13.43 -18.73
CA LEU A 11 -2.90 -12.48 -17.64
C LEU A 11 -3.72 -11.29 -18.09
N LEU A 12 -4.44 -10.66 -17.18
CA LEU A 12 -5.02 -9.35 -17.39
C LEU A 12 -3.92 -8.28 -17.45
N PRO A 13 -4.12 -7.19 -18.21
CA PRO A 13 -3.11 -6.13 -18.30
C PRO A 13 -2.98 -5.37 -16.98
N VAL A 14 -1.77 -4.86 -16.74
CA VAL A 14 -1.43 -3.96 -15.63
C VAL A 14 -1.21 -2.55 -16.17
N TRP A 15 -0.23 -2.39 -17.05
CA TRP A 15 0.10 -1.09 -17.65
C TRP A 15 0.69 -1.26 -19.05
N GLU A 16 -0.15 -1.13 -20.06
CA GLU A 16 0.23 -1.32 -21.46
C GLU A 16 0.79 -0.04 -22.07
N LEU A 17 1.92 -0.14 -22.75
CA LEU A 17 2.51 0.91 -23.55
C LEU A 17 2.92 0.36 -24.91
N ALA A 18 2.55 1.07 -25.99
CA ALA A 18 2.88 0.71 -27.37
C ALA A 18 2.53 -0.75 -27.72
N ALA A 19 1.35 -1.21 -27.30
CA ALA A 19 0.82 -2.56 -27.48
C ALA A 19 1.62 -3.68 -26.79
N ASN A 20 2.41 -3.34 -25.78
CA ASN A 20 3.11 -4.30 -24.92
C ASN A 20 2.76 -4.04 -23.46
N GLU A 21 2.58 -5.12 -22.68
CA GLU A 21 2.53 -5.05 -21.25
C GLU A 21 3.91 -4.71 -20.69
N THR A 22 4.01 -3.71 -19.83
CA THR A 22 5.28 -3.24 -19.26
C THR A 22 5.52 -3.75 -17.86
N PHE A 23 4.46 -4.14 -17.14
CA PHE A 23 4.50 -4.51 -15.73
C PHE A 23 5.21 -3.46 -14.85
N CYS A 24 5.17 -2.18 -15.25
CA CYS A 24 5.89 -1.13 -14.51
C CYS A 24 5.15 -0.66 -13.26
N MET A 25 3.83 -0.91 -13.17
CA MET A 25 3.00 -0.51 -12.02
C MET A 25 2.58 -1.72 -11.18
N ILE A 26 2.15 -1.42 -9.96
CA ILE A 26 1.65 -2.39 -8.98
C ILE A 26 0.15 -2.67 -9.19
N GLY A 27 -0.38 -3.65 -8.46
CA GLY A 27 -1.79 -4.03 -8.55
C GLY A 27 -2.08 -4.94 -9.75
N TYR A 28 -3.33 -5.35 -9.88
CA TYR A 28 -3.90 -5.98 -11.06
C TYR A 28 -5.22 -5.28 -11.43
N HIS A 29 -5.12 -3.96 -11.64
CA HIS A 29 -6.23 -3.00 -11.66
C HIS A 29 -7.15 -3.06 -12.89
N ALA A 30 -6.91 -3.95 -13.84
CA ALA A 30 -7.96 -4.33 -14.80
C ALA A 30 -9.19 -4.93 -14.09
N ILE A 31 -8.98 -5.52 -12.90
CA ILE A 31 -10.00 -6.17 -12.09
C ILE A 31 -11.08 -5.20 -11.59
N PRO A 32 -10.75 -4.07 -10.91
CA PRO A 32 -11.74 -3.07 -10.54
C PRO A 32 -12.54 -2.53 -11.73
N VAL A 33 -11.90 -2.33 -12.88
CA VAL A 33 -12.57 -1.84 -14.11
C VAL A 33 -13.62 -2.87 -14.59
N ILE A 34 -13.27 -4.16 -14.59
CA ILE A 34 -14.20 -5.24 -15.00
C ILE A 34 -15.37 -5.33 -14.01
N ALA A 35 -15.08 -5.32 -12.71
CA ALA A 35 -16.10 -5.40 -11.68
C ALA A 35 -17.05 -4.19 -11.71
N ASP A 36 -16.49 -2.97 -11.86
CA ASP A 36 -17.30 -1.75 -11.97
C ASP A 36 -18.20 -1.77 -13.21
N ALA A 37 -17.69 -2.25 -14.34
CA ALA A 37 -18.49 -2.44 -15.56
C ALA A 37 -19.69 -3.38 -15.34
N TYR A 38 -19.51 -4.46 -14.57
CA TYR A 38 -20.61 -5.35 -14.20
C TYR A 38 -21.68 -4.64 -13.39
N PHE A 39 -21.26 -3.94 -12.31
CA PHE A 39 -22.21 -3.24 -11.42
C PHE A 39 -22.81 -1.98 -12.06
N ALA A 40 -22.16 -1.43 -13.08
CA ALA A 40 -22.74 -0.40 -13.94
C ALA A 40 -23.74 -0.95 -14.96
N GLY A 41 -23.90 -2.27 -15.07
CA GLY A 41 -24.87 -2.91 -15.96
C GLY A 41 -24.45 -2.93 -17.43
N LEU A 42 -23.13 -2.89 -17.73
CA LEU A 42 -22.64 -3.01 -19.11
C LEU A 42 -22.93 -4.42 -19.63
N GLU A 43 -23.61 -4.49 -20.78
CA GLU A 43 -23.98 -5.73 -21.45
C GLU A 43 -22.92 -6.14 -22.51
N GLY A 44 -23.00 -7.39 -22.96
CA GLY A 44 -22.15 -7.91 -24.06
C GLY A 44 -20.74 -8.34 -23.62
N ILE A 45 -20.47 -8.41 -22.32
CA ILE A 45 -19.23 -8.89 -21.73
C ILE A 45 -19.45 -10.30 -21.17
N ASP A 46 -18.53 -11.21 -21.45
CA ASP A 46 -18.52 -12.55 -20.81
C ASP A 46 -17.91 -12.44 -19.41
N TYR A 47 -18.76 -12.20 -18.41
CA TYR A 47 -18.32 -12.02 -17.02
C TYR A 47 -17.88 -13.31 -16.34
N GLU A 48 -18.31 -14.49 -16.81
CA GLU A 48 -17.78 -15.78 -16.33
C GLU A 48 -16.30 -15.92 -16.74
N LYS A 49 -16.00 -15.62 -18.01
CA LYS A 49 -14.63 -15.62 -18.53
C LYS A 49 -13.77 -14.51 -17.90
N ALA A 50 -14.37 -13.35 -17.66
CA ALA A 50 -13.72 -12.25 -16.96
C ALA A 50 -13.33 -12.65 -15.53
N LEU A 51 -14.22 -13.30 -14.77
CA LEU A 51 -13.92 -13.81 -13.44
C LEU A 51 -12.79 -14.84 -13.45
N GLU A 52 -12.77 -15.77 -14.41
CA GLU A 52 -11.66 -16.70 -14.60
C GLU A 52 -10.32 -15.95 -14.77
N ALA A 53 -10.29 -14.93 -15.63
CA ALA A 53 -9.10 -14.11 -15.87
C ALA A 53 -8.65 -13.33 -14.63
N MET A 54 -9.61 -12.78 -13.86
CA MET A 54 -9.35 -12.06 -12.62
C MET A 54 -8.70 -12.98 -11.56
N VAL A 55 -9.30 -14.16 -11.34
CA VAL A 55 -8.79 -15.17 -10.38
C VAL A 55 -7.40 -15.64 -10.80
N ASN A 56 -7.17 -15.87 -12.10
CA ASN A 56 -5.86 -16.28 -12.60
C ASN A 56 -4.79 -15.20 -12.37
N SER A 57 -5.11 -13.94 -12.64
CA SER A 57 -4.18 -12.82 -12.43
C SER A 57 -3.84 -12.63 -10.95
N ALA A 58 -4.81 -12.81 -10.04
CA ALA A 58 -4.63 -12.71 -8.60
C ALA A 58 -3.89 -13.92 -7.97
N ASN A 59 -3.59 -14.97 -8.75
CA ASN A 59 -2.88 -16.17 -8.31
C ASN A 59 -1.53 -16.39 -8.98
N GLN A 60 -1.01 -15.39 -9.69
CA GLN A 60 0.33 -15.42 -10.29
C GLN A 60 1.43 -15.56 -9.23
N GLU A 61 2.64 -16.01 -9.65
CA GLU A 61 3.76 -16.27 -8.73
C GLU A 61 4.84 -15.16 -8.75
N HIS A 62 4.52 -13.96 -9.23
CA HIS A 62 5.45 -12.82 -9.28
C HIS A 62 4.86 -11.57 -8.60
N TYR A 63 5.65 -10.50 -8.48
CA TYR A 63 5.27 -9.23 -7.83
C TYR A 63 4.81 -9.38 -6.38
N GLY A 64 5.37 -10.36 -5.65
CA GLY A 64 5.07 -10.58 -4.25
C GLY A 64 3.72 -11.26 -3.98
N VAL A 65 2.94 -11.66 -5.01
CA VAL A 65 1.63 -12.30 -4.84
C VAL A 65 1.75 -13.65 -4.11
N GLY A 66 2.82 -14.42 -4.36
CA GLY A 66 3.10 -15.65 -3.60
C GLY A 66 3.22 -15.37 -2.10
N CYS A 67 4.07 -14.42 -1.71
CA CYS A 67 4.22 -14.00 -0.31
C CYS A 67 2.93 -13.41 0.26
N TYR A 68 2.18 -12.63 -0.54
CA TYR A 68 0.90 -12.07 -0.12
C TYR A 68 -0.11 -13.14 0.27
N ARG A 69 -0.20 -14.23 -0.51
CA ARG A 69 -1.07 -15.37 -0.20
C ARG A 69 -0.59 -16.16 1.02
N GLU A 70 0.72 -16.36 1.14
CA GLU A 70 1.35 -17.14 2.21
C GLU A 70 1.23 -16.45 3.57
N TYR A 71 1.65 -15.18 3.66
CA TYR A 71 1.72 -14.45 4.93
C TYR A 71 0.48 -13.60 5.23
N GLY A 72 -0.43 -13.43 4.28
CA GLY A 72 -1.54 -12.48 4.40
C GLY A 72 -1.11 -11.01 4.33
N PHE A 73 0.09 -10.74 3.83
CA PHE A 73 0.68 -9.45 3.48
C PHE A 73 2.00 -9.73 2.74
N ILE A 74 2.62 -8.71 2.17
CA ILE A 74 3.94 -8.85 1.56
C ILE A 74 5.01 -8.38 2.56
N PRO A 75 5.89 -9.27 3.06
CA PRO A 75 7.06 -8.87 3.83
C PRO A 75 8.02 -8.01 2.97
N SER A 76 8.60 -6.95 3.55
CA SER A 76 9.47 -6.03 2.80
C SER A 76 10.78 -6.65 2.31
N ASN A 77 11.16 -7.80 2.85
CA ASN A 77 12.30 -8.61 2.37
C ASN A 77 11.91 -9.64 1.30
N CYS A 78 10.62 -9.82 1.02
CA CYS A 78 10.14 -10.65 -0.08
C CYS A 78 10.06 -9.83 -1.38
N GLU A 79 9.48 -8.64 -1.32
CA GLU A 79 9.24 -7.82 -2.51
C GLU A 79 9.32 -6.33 -2.17
N GLY A 80 9.76 -5.50 -3.13
CA GLY A 80 9.65 -4.05 -3.04
C GLY A 80 8.21 -3.58 -3.10
N GLU A 81 7.97 -2.33 -2.65
CA GLU A 81 6.64 -1.71 -2.63
C GLU A 81 5.60 -2.51 -1.85
N SER A 82 6.08 -3.25 -0.86
CA SER A 82 5.34 -4.29 -0.13
C SER A 82 4.07 -3.77 0.56
N VAL A 83 4.10 -2.53 1.07
CA VAL A 83 2.93 -1.91 1.71
C VAL A 83 1.89 -1.56 0.65
N SER A 84 2.27 -0.81 -0.38
CA SER A 84 1.37 -0.42 -1.46
C SER A 84 0.73 -1.62 -2.15
N LYS A 85 1.56 -2.60 -2.56
CA LYS A 85 1.07 -3.85 -3.19
C LYS A 85 0.07 -4.60 -2.30
N THR A 86 0.35 -4.72 -0.99
CA THR A 86 -0.58 -5.40 -0.07
C THR A 86 -1.94 -4.68 -0.01
N LEU A 87 -1.94 -3.36 0.06
CA LEU A 87 -3.16 -2.56 0.14
C LEU A 87 -3.98 -2.64 -1.16
N GLU A 88 -3.31 -2.51 -2.29
CA GLU A 88 -3.96 -2.51 -3.61
C GLU A 88 -4.46 -3.89 -4.00
N TYR A 89 -3.67 -4.96 -3.77
CA TYR A 89 -4.16 -6.32 -3.97
C TYR A 89 -5.38 -6.65 -3.10
N ALA A 90 -5.45 -6.13 -1.88
CA ALA A 90 -6.61 -6.33 -1.03
C ALA A 90 -7.88 -5.66 -1.59
N TYR A 91 -7.75 -4.52 -2.25
CA TYR A 91 -8.86 -3.89 -2.94
C TYR A 91 -9.26 -4.65 -4.21
N ASP A 92 -8.30 -5.06 -5.03
CA ASP A 92 -8.53 -5.84 -6.22
C ASP A 92 -9.23 -7.18 -5.89
N ASP A 93 -8.77 -7.85 -4.83
CA ASP A 93 -9.37 -9.10 -4.31
C ASP A 93 -10.83 -8.89 -3.86
N TRP A 94 -11.15 -7.73 -3.27
CA TRP A 94 -12.54 -7.39 -2.96
C TRP A 94 -13.39 -7.28 -4.23
N CYS A 95 -12.88 -6.72 -5.31
CA CYS A 95 -13.57 -6.64 -6.59
C CYS A 95 -13.83 -8.03 -7.18
N ILE A 96 -12.87 -8.98 -7.06
CA ILE A 96 -13.07 -10.38 -7.43
C ILE A 96 -14.20 -11.00 -6.60
N ALA A 97 -14.16 -10.83 -5.28
CA ALA A 97 -15.17 -11.36 -4.38
C ALA A 97 -16.58 -10.87 -4.72
N ARG A 98 -16.71 -9.57 -4.99
CA ARG A 98 -17.97 -8.94 -5.39
C ARG A 98 -18.55 -9.53 -6.68
N LEU A 99 -17.71 -9.67 -7.71
CA LEU A 99 -18.14 -10.24 -8.98
C LEU A 99 -18.48 -11.73 -8.83
N ALA A 100 -17.67 -12.49 -8.10
CA ALA A 100 -17.91 -13.91 -7.83
C ALA A 100 -19.23 -14.14 -7.08
N GLU A 101 -19.52 -13.34 -6.05
CA GLU A 101 -20.79 -13.39 -5.31
C GLU A 101 -21.97 -13.09 -6.24
N ALA A 102 -21.88 -12.06 -7.08
CA ALA A 102 -22.94 -11.69 -8.03
C ALA A 102 -23.20 -12.78 -9.09
N LEU A 103 -22.17 -13.55 -9.47
CA LEU A 103 -22.26 -14.70 -10.37
C LEU A 103 -22.59 -16.03 -9.66
N GLY A 104 -22.83 -16.01 -8.33
CA GLY A 104 -23.17 -17.20 -7.54
C GLY A 104 -22.00 -18.15 -7.28
N LYS A 105 -20.74 -17.70 -7.40
CA LYS A 105 -19.51 -18.49 -7.16
C LYS A 105 -19.05 -18.30 -5.70
N GLN A 106 -19.81 -18.83 -4.75
CA GLN A 106 -19.64 -18.52 -3.33
C GLN A 106 -18.25 -18.91 -2.77
N ASP A 107 -17.69 -20.05 -3.19
CA ASP A 107 -16.38 -20.50 -2.70
C ASP A 107 -15.27 -19.49 -3.09
N ILE A 108 -15.31 -18.97 -4.32
CA ILE A 108 -14.41 -17.92 -4.80
C ILE A 108 -14.66 -16.62 -4.03
N ALA A 109 -15.93 -16.25 -3.85
CA ALA A 109 -16.27 -15.04 -3.11
C ALA A 109 -15.74 -15.09 -1.68
N ASP A 110 -15.89 -16.18 -0.97
CA ASP A 110 -15.45 -16.35 0.43
C ASP A 110 -13.92 -16.30 0.55
N GLU A 111 -13.18 -16.93 -0.37
CA GLU A 111 -11.72 -16.84 -0.42
C GLU A 111 -11.25 -15.39 -0.60
N PHE A 112 -11.78 -14.73 -1.63
CA PHE A 112 -11.34 -13.39 -1.97
C PHE A 112 -11.83 -12.31 -0.98
N TYR A 113 -12.96 -12.49 -0.32
CA TYR A 113 -13.34 -11.64 0.81
C TYR A 113 -12.40 -11.78 2.01
N GLN A 114 -11.77 -12.94 2.24
CA GLN A 114 -10.74 -13.09 3.25
C GLN A 114 -9.48 -12.32 2.83
N ARG A 115 -8.99 -12.51 1.61
CA ARG A 115 -7.81 -11.84 1.07
C ARG A 115 -8.00 -10.32 1.03
N ALA A 116 -9.18 -9.82 0.71
CA ALA A 116 -9.55 -8.40 0.74
C ALA A 116 -9.34 -7.72 2.10
N GLN A 117 -9.15 -8.48 3.18
CA GLN A 117 -8.90 -7.98 4.52
C GLN A 117 -7.42 -8.04 4.92
N TYR A 118 -6.52 -8.51 4.07
CA TYR A 118 -5.09 -8.63 4.36
C TYR A 118 -4.40 -7.30 4.65
N TYR A 119 -4.95 -6.18 4.20
CA TYR A 119 -4.52 -4.83 4.57
C TYR A 119 -4.47 -4.63 6.10
N LYS A 120 -5.33 -5.31 6.87
CA LYS A 120 -5.39 -5.25 8.34
C LYS A 120 -4.10 -5.74 8.99
N ASN A 121 -3.38 -6.65 8.34
CA ASN A 121 -2.13 -7.21 8.83
C ASN A 121 -0.97 -6.21 8.84
N LEU A 122 -1.07 -5.12 8.07
CA LEU A 122 -0.06 -4.06 8.05
C LEU A 122 -0.40 -2.89 8.98
N TYR A 123 -1.61 -2.86 9.57
CA TYR A 123 -2.01 -1.76 10.43
C TYR A 123 -1.36 -1.83 11.81
N ASP A 124 -0.65 -0.75 12.18
CA ASP A 124 -0.08 -0.58 13.51
C ASP A 124 -0.99 0.34 14.36
N PRO A 125 -1.74 -0.19 15.33
CA PRO A 125 -2.63 0.60 16.17
C PRO A 125 -1.91 1.62 17.05
N SER A 126 -0.61 1.44 17.34
CA SER A 126 0.19 2.35 18.15
C SER A 126 0.52 3.65 17.43
N THR A 127 0.77 3.58 16.12
CA THR A 127 1.07 4.73 15.26
C THR A 127 -0.15 5.19 14.45
N LYS A 128 -1.13 4.32 14.26
CA LYS A 128 -2.29 4.50 13.38
C LYS A 128 -1.91 4.69 11.92
N PHE A 129 -0.94 3.89 11.48
CA PHE A 129 -0.48 3.83 10.09
C PHE A 129 -0.39 2.39 9.61
N PHE A 130 -0.50 2.21 8.29
CA PHE A 130 -0.04 0.99 7.64
C PHE A 130 1.48 1.03 7.57
N ARG A 131 2.13 -0.04 8.01
CA ARG A 131 3.58 -0.14 8.10
C ARG A 131 4.09 -1.41 7.46
N GLY A 132 5.26 -1.32 6.83
CA GLY A 132 5.96 -2.50 6.34
C GLY A 132 6.39 -3.41 7.48
N LYS A 133 6.35 -4.71 7.21
CA LYS A 133 6.85 -5.77 8.10
C LYS A 133 8.03 -6.49 7.45
N ARG A 134 9.02 -6.82 8.25
CA ARG A 134 10.15 -7.67 7.91
C ARG A 134 10.43 -8.59 9.08
N ASN A 135 10.71 -9.83 8.79
CA ASN A 135 11.08 -10.80 9.82
C ASN A 135 10.02 -10.89 10.96
N GLY A 136 8.72 -10.82 10.58
CA GLY A 136 7.59 -10.84 11.52
C GLY A 136 7.41 -9.58 12.37
N CYS A 137 8.26 -8.56 12.21
CA CYS A 137 8.29 -7.33 12.98
C CYS A 137 7.91 -6.11 12.10
N PHE A 138 7.33 -5.06 12.68
CA PHE A 138 7.24 -3.79 11.99
C PHE A 138 8.63 -3.19 11.77
N VAL A 139 8.90 -2.70 10.55
CA VAL A 139 10.17 -2.06 10.20
C VAL A 139 10.39 -0.81 11.06
N THR A 140 11.57 -0.69 11.64
CA THR A 140 12.01 0.43 12.48
C THR A 140 13.39 0.94 12.03
N PRO A 141 13.69 2.27 12.20
CA PRO A 141 12.82 3.34 12.69
C PRO A 141 11.63 3.62 11.75
N PHE A 142 10.61 4.31 12.23
CA PHE A 142 9.43 4.65 11.44
C PHE A 142 9.23 6.17 11.37
N ASP A 143 9.23 6.70 10.16
CA ASP A 143 8.88 8.08 9.83
C ASP A 143 7.78 8.05 8.75
N PRO A 144 6.54 8.52 9.04
CA PRO A 144 5.44 8.48 8.08
C PRO A 144 5.63 9.44 6.89
N THR A 145 6.58 10.38 6.96
CA THR A 145 6.93 11.30 5.86
C THR A 145 8.03 10.77 4.96
N GLN A 146 8.65 9.63 5.34
CA GLN A 146 9.73 9.04 4.57
C GLN A 146 9.23 8.37 3.30
N VAL A 147 9.76 8.81 2.16
CA VAL A 147 9.62 8.13 0.86
C VAL A 147 10.65 7.02 0.80
N ASN A 148 10.21 5.77 0.73
CA ASN A 148 11.07 4.59 0.75
C ASN A 148 10.59 3.51 -0.24
N PHE A 149 11.30 2.38 -0.32
CA PHE A 149 10.98 1.30 -1.27
C PHE A 149 9.83 0.37 -0.85
N MET A 150 9.19 0.60 0.28
CA MET A 150 8.01 -0.17 0.68
C MET A 150 6.71 0.42 0.14
N LEU A 151 6.78 1.63 -0.45
CA LEU A 151 5.64 2.39 -0.96
C LEU A 151 5.92 2.82 -2.41
N THR A 152 4.93 2.66 -3.26
CA THR A 152 4.98 3.07 -4.66
C THR A 152 4.71 4.56 -4.74
N GLU A 153 5.69 5.33 -5.23
CA GLU A 153 5.55 6.76 -5.51
C GLU A 153 4.93 7.57 -4.37
N ALA A 154 5.20 7.18 -3.12
CA ALA A 154 4.50 7.71 -1.96
C ALA A 154 5.32 7.63 -0.68
N ASN A 155 4.85 8.34 0.34
CA ASN A 155 5.15 8.07 1.73
C ASN A 155 3.94 7.42 2.43
N THR A 156 4.09 7.09 3.71
CA THR A 156 3.04 6.38 4.46
C THR A 156 1.74 7.18 4.59
N TRP A 157 1.79 8.51 4.63
CA TRP A 157 0.58 9.35 4.67
C TRP A 157 -0.31 9.15 3.45
N GLN A 158 0.28 9.03 2.25
CA GLN A 158 -0.42 8.94 0.98
C GLN A 158 -1.07 7.57 0.75
N TYR A 159 -0.68 6.54 1.52
CA TYR A 159 -1.35 5.24 1.52
C TYR A 159 -2.16 4.95 2.80
N ASN A 160 -2.07 5.80 3.83
CA ASN A 160 -2.70 5.50 5.13
C ASN A 160 -4.22 5.40 5.09
N PHE A 161 -4.85 5.91 4.07
CA PHE A 161 -6.30 5.87 3.89
C PHE A 161 -6.73 4.94 2.76
N PHE A 162 -5.80 4.17 2.19
CA PHE A 162 -6.09 3.27 1.08
C PHE A 162 -6.64 1.92 1.58
N ALA A 163 -7.91 1.93 1.94
CA ALA A 163 -8.73 0.75 2.19
C ALA A 163 -10.15 1.02 1.68
N PRO A 164 -10.31 1.36 0.37
CA PRO A 164 -11.60 1.78 -0.17
C PRO A 164 -12.68 0.70 -0.05
N GLN A 165 -12.30 -0.57 -0.04
CA GLN A 165 -13.21 -1.70 0.11
C GLN A 165 -13.78 -1.88 1.52
N ASP A 166 -13.18 -1.25 2.55
CA ASP A 166 -13.54 -1.54 3.96
C ASP A 166 -13.39 -0.30 4.86
N ILE A 167 -13.84 0.86 4.36
CA ILE A 167 -13.66 2.19 4.98
C ILE A 167 -14.20 2.20 6.42
N ASN A 168 -15.38 1.61 6.68
CA ASN A 168 -15.98 1.61 8.00
C ASN A 168 -15.17 0.79 9.01
N THR A 169 -14.61 -0.36 8.61
CA THR A 169 -13.68 -1.11 9.47
C THR A 169 -12.40 -0.32 9.73
N HIS A 170 -11.87 0.38 8.72
CA HIS A 170 -10.68 1.22 8.91
C HIS A 170 -10.96 2.37 9.90
N ILE A 171 -12.15 2.98 9.86
CA ILE A 171 -12.59 3.96 10.87
C ILE A 171 -12.59 3.33 12.27
N GLU A 172 -13.12 2.11 12.42
CA GLU A 172 -13.13 1.37 13.68
C GLU A 172 -11.69 1.09 14.18
N MET A 173 -10.80 0.60 13.32
CA MET A 173 -9.40 0.32 13.63
C MET A 173 -8.63 1.56 14.10
N MET A 174 -8.91 2.73 13.55
CA MET A 174 -8.30 4.00 13.99
C MET A 174 -8.82 4.50 15.35
N GLY A 175 -9.85 3.89 15.90
CA GLY A 175 -10.49 4.28 17.16
C GLY A 175 -11.75 5.12 16.99
N GLY A 176 -12.46 4.92 15.88
CA GLY A 176 -13.77 5.49 15.57
C GLY A 176 -13.73 6.86 14.91
N PHE A 177 -14.92 7.38 14.62
CA PHE A 177 -15.14 8.60 13.82
C PHE A 177 -14.30 9.81 14.23
N LYS A 178 -14.17 10.07 15.54
CA LYS A 178 -13.40 11.23 16.03
C LYS A 178 -11.90 11.08 15.80
N ALA A 179 -11.38 9.88 15.95
CA ALA A 179 -9.96 9.59 15.75
C ALA A 179 -9.60 9.64 14.24
N TYR A 180 -10.46 9.07 13.40
CA TYR A 180 -10.31 9.10 11.96
C TYR A 180 -10.37 10.55 11.42
N ASP A 181 -11.34 11.36 11.87
CA ASP A 181 -11.45 12.78 11.50
C ASP A 181 -10.18 13.57 11.89
N ARG A 182 -9.60 13.32 13.06
CA ARG A 182 -8.32 13.96 13.45
C ARG A 182 -7.20 13.56 12.51
N LYS A 183 -7.05 12.26 12.24
CA LYS A 183 -6.00 11.73 11.37
C LYS A 183 -6.11 12.26 9.94
N LEU A 184 -7.34 12.33 9.42
CA LEU A 184 -7.61 12.90 8.10
C LEU A 184 -7.36 14.42 8.06
N ASN A 185 -7.67 15.16 9.13
CA ASN A 185 -7.29 16.56 9.24
C ASN A 185 -5.76 16.74 9.34
N GLU A 186 -5.05 15.85 10.02
CA GLU A 186 -3.59 15.86 10.06
C GLU A 186 -3.01 15.72 8.66
N LEU A 187 -3.50 14.79 7.84
CA LEU A 187 -3.08 14.63 6.43
C LEU A 187 -3.11 15.96 5.66
N PHE A 188 -4.24 16.67 5.70
CA PHE A 188 -4.45 17.89 4.91
C PHE A 188 -3.85 19.18 5.51
N ASN A 189 -3.35 19.14 6.76
CA ASN A 189 -2.85 20.35 7.45
C ASN A 189 -1.39 20.18 7.96
N SER A 190 -0.76 19.04 7.78
CA SER A 190 0.67 18.84 8.10
C SER A 190 1.56 19.64 7.17
N SER A 191 2.84 19.76 7.52
CA SER A 191 3.86 20.21 6.58
C SER A 191 3.91 19.28 5.36
N SER A 192 4.17 19.85 4.19
CA SER A 192 4.40 19.09 2.95
C SER A 192 5.86 18.61 2.81
N GLU A 193 6.70 18.83 3.81
CA GLU A 193 8.07 18.33 3.81
C GLU A 193 8.09 16.81 3.92
N MET A 194 8.98 16.20 3.15
CA MET A 194 9.19 14.76 3.09
C MET A 194 10.66 14.45 3.35
N THR A 195 10.90 13.25 3.85
CA THR A 195 12.24 12.69 4.05
C THR A 195 12.46 11.49 3.11
N GLY A 196 13.67 10.96 3.09
CA GLY A 196 14.02 9.79 2.27
C GLY A 196 14.35 10.15 0.83
N ARG A 197 13.90 9.33 -0.12
CA ARG A 197 14.22 9.49 -1.54
C ARG A 197 13.36 10.56 -2.19
N VAL A 198 13.89 11.18 -3.25
CA VAL A 198 13.12 12.09 -4.11
C VAL A 198 12.24 11.25 -5.04
N GLN A 199 10.96 11.61 -5.15
CA GLN A 199 9.99 10.97 -6.03
C GLN A 199 9.24 12.04 -6.82
N SER A 200 9.33 11.98 -8.16
CA SER A 200 8.79 13.00 -9.07
C SER A 200 7.26 13.04 -9.09
N ASP A 201 6.60 11.92 -8.78
CA ASP A 201 5.16 11.74 -8.90
C ASP A 201 4.39 12.27 -7.67
N ILE A 202 5.10 12.59 -6.58
CA ILE A 202 4.50 13.21 -5.40
C ILE A 202 4.35 14.72 -5.63
N THR A 203 3.24 15.11 -6.23
CA THR A 203 2.94 16.49 -6.64
C THR A 203 1.54 16.92 -6.20
N GLY A 204 1.18 18.20 -6.39
CA GLY A 204 -0.15 18.73 -6.03
C GLY A 204 -0.43 18.63 -4.54
N LEU A 205 0.54 18.96 -3.68
CA LEU A 205 0.47 18.76 -2.25
C LEU A 205 -0.48 19.73 -1.53
N ILE A 206 -1.34 19.17 -0.66
CA ILE A 206 -2.11 19.87 0.37
C ILE A 206 -1.81 19.18 1.71
N GLY A 207 -0.89 19.70 2.49
CA GLY A 207 -0.27 18.97 3.59
C GLY A 207 0.48 17.75 3.05
N GLN A 208 0.15 16.56 3.52
CA GLN A 208 0.71 15.30 3.02
C GLN A 208 -0.18 14.61 1.96
N TYR A 209 -1.34 15.18 1.64
CA TYR A 209 -2.18 14.75 0.51
C TYR A 209 -1.49 15.12 -0.80
N ALA A 210 -1.32 14.17 -1.71
CA ALA A 210 -0.68 14.36 -3.02
C ALA A 210 -1.69 14.11 -4.14
N HIS A 211 -2.27 15.20 -4.70
CA HIS A 211 -3.29 15.06 -5.74
C HIS A 211 -2.74 14.54 -7.07
N GLY A 212 -1.48 14.78 -7.33
CA GLY A 212 -0.83 14.33 -8.57
C GLY A 212 -0.63 12.81 -8.67
N ASN A 213 -1.08 12.02 -7.69
CA ASN A 213 -1.00 10.57 -7.71
C ASN A 213 -2.29 9.92 -7.20
N GLU A 214 -2.73 8.84 -7.85
CA GLU A 214 -4.03 8.21 -7.73
C GLU A 214 -4.38 7.67 -6.34
N PRO A 215 -3.46 7.11 -5.55
CA PRO A 215 -3.78 6.61 -4.20
C PRO A 215 -4.44 7.65 -3.29
N SER A 216 -4.28 8.93 -3.60
CA SER A 216 -4.86 10.06 -2.85
C SER A 216 -6.27 10.45 -3.29
N HIS A 217 -6.71 10.12 -4.51
CA HIS A 217 -7.87 10.71 -5.17
C HIS A 217 -9.19 10.57 -4.41
N HIS A 218 -9.38 9.50 -3.65
CA HIS A 218 -10.58 9.24 -2.86
C HIS A 218 -10.59 9.97 -1.51
N MET A 219 -9.44 10.42 -1.00
CA MET A 219 -9.28 10.84 0.40
C MET A 219 -10.09 12.08 0.77
N ALA A 220 -10.25 13.04 -0.15
CA ALA A 220 -11.06 14.25 0.10
C ALA A 220 -12.55 13.93 0.34
N TYR A 221 -13.03 12.79 -0.16
CA TYR A 221 -14.40 12.33 -0.04
C TYR A 221 -14.67 11.52 1.25
N LEU A 222 -13.65 11.08 1.96
CA LEU A 222 -13.78 10.24 3.17
C LEU A 222 -14.52 10.94 4.32
N TYR A 223 -14.58 12.27 4.32
CA TYR A 223 -15.37 12.99 5.33
C TYR A 223 -16.87 12.74 5.21
N ASN A 224 -17.38 12.29 4.06
CA ASN A 224 -18.79 11.92 3.90
C ASN A 224 -19.13 10.67 4.75
N TYR A 225 -18.21 9.74 4.91
CA TYR A 225 -18.38 8.57 5.78
C TYR A 225 -18.38 8.92 7.27
N LEU A 226 -18.02 10.17 7.62
CA LEU A 226 -17.97 10.67 8.99
C LEU A 226 -19.13 11.64 9.32
N GLY A 227 -20.11 11.80 8.41
CA GLY A 227 -21.17 12.80 8.53
C GLY A 227 -20.67 14.25 8.47
N LYS A 228 -19.58 14.49 7.71
CA LYS A 228 -18.96 15.82 7.58
C LYS A 228 -18.82 16.27 6.11
N PRO A 229 -19.89 16.21 5.32
CA PRO A 229 -19.82 16.49 3.88
C PRO A 229 -19.31 17.90 3.55
N SER A 230 -19.52 18.88 4.44
CA SER A 230 -19.00 20.24 4.24
C SER A 230 -17.46 20.29 4.17
N LYS A 231 -16.74 19.36 4.80
CA LYS A 231 -15.28 19.25 4.67
C LYS A 231 -14.87 18.70 3.31
N THR A 232 -15.56 17.66 2.82
CA THR A 232 -15.41 17.17 1.44
C THR A 232 -15.62 18.30 0.45
N GLN A 233 -16.75 19.02 0.54
CA GLN A 233 -17.09 20.12 -0.36
C GLN A 233 -16.00 21.20 -0.38
N LYS A 234 -15.48 21.56 0.79
CA LYS A 234 -14.39 22.55 0.90
C LYS A 234 -13.11 22.06 0.20
N LEU A 235 -12.71 20.80 0.42
CA LEU A 235 -11.47 20.27 -0.13
C LEU A 235 -11.57 20.01 -1.62
N VAL A 236 -12.65 19.38 -2.09
CA VAL A 236 -12.87 19.12 -3.52
C VAL A 236 -12.93 20.43 -4.30
N ASN A 237 -13.65 21.43 -3.77
CA ASN A 237 -13.67 22.79 -4.37
C ASN A 237 -12.26 23.40 -4.41
N LYS A 238 -11.48 23.29 -3.33
CA LYS A 238 -10.10 23.78 -3.29
C LYS A 238 -9.23 23.09 -4.35
N ILE A 239 -9.28 21.76 -4.45
CA ILE A 239 -8.51 20.99 -5.42
C ILE A 239 -8.84 21.42 -6.85
N MET A 240 -10.14 21.48 -7.21
CA MET A 240 -10.58 21.87 -8.55
C MET A 240 -10.12 23.28 -8.95
N TYR A 241 -10.09 24.23 -8.01
CA TYR A 241 -9.69 25.61 -8.32
C TYR A 241 -8.19 25.89 -8.23
N GLU A 242 -7.44 25.13 -7.44
CA GLU A 242 -6.03 25.43 -7.16
C GLU A 242 -5.06 24.49 -7.90
N LEU A 243 -5.49 23.26 -8.24
CA LEU A 243 -4.62 22.23 -8.82
C LEU A 243 -4.96 21.89 -10.28
N TYR A 244 -5.96 22.57 -10.86
CA TYR A 244 -6.31 22.48 -12.29
C TYR A 244 -6.37 23.88 -12.88
N THR A 245 -5.77 24.06 -14.04
CA THR A 245 -5.79 25.33 -14.76
C THR A 245 -6.12 25.12 -16.25
N ASP A 246 -6.43 26.19 -16.96
CA ASP A 246 -6.69 26.20 -18.41
C ASP A 246 -5.42 26.39 -19.26
N GLN A 247 -4.23 26.18 -18.66
CA GLN A 247 -2.96 26.30 -19.35
C GLN A 247 -2.46 24.93 -19.87
N PRO A 248 -1.50 24.89 -20.80
CA PRO A 248 -0.93 23.62 -21.30
C PRO A 248 -0.34 22.71 -20.20
N ASP A 249 0.13 23.30 -19.11
CA ASP A 249 0.63 22.62 -17.90
C ASP A 249 -0.41 22.62 -16.77
N GLY A 250 -1.69 22.50 -17.14
CA GLY A 250 -2.83 22.67 -16.25
C GLY A 250 -3.08 21.55 -15.23
N LEU A 251 -2.32 20.46 -15.28
CA LEU A 251 -2.39 19.37 -14.31
C LEU A 251 -1.22 19.46 -13.34
N CYS A 252 -1.44 19.11 -12.08
CA CYS A 252 -0.40 19.15 -11.06
C CYS A 252 0.46 17.87 -11.02
N GLY A 253 0.16 16.87 -11.83
CA GLY A 253 0.87 15.59 -11.98
C GLY A 253 0.75 15.05 -13.39
N ASN A 254 1.15 13.79 -13.58
CA ASN A 254 0.93 13.09 -14.85
C ASN A 254 -0.57 12.93 -15.10
N GLU A 255 -0.96 12.83 -16.36
CA GLU A 255 -2.38 12.65 -16.72
C GLU A 255 -2.87 11.22 -16.47
N ASP A 256 -1.96 10.26 -16.60
CA ASP A 256 -2.11 8.83 -16.36
C ASP A 256 -3.35 8.21 -17.02
N CYS A 257 -3.29 8.21 -18.34
CA CYS A 257 -4.29 7.60 -19.22
C CYS A 257 -5.73 8.12 -19.00
N GLY A 258 -5.87 9.36 -18.56
CA GLY A 258 -7.19 10.00 -18.37
C GLY A 258 -7.64 10.10 -16.91
N GLN A 259 -6.91 9.55 -15.95
CA GLN A 259 -7.34 9.52 -14.55
C GLN A 259 -7.46 10.91 -13.93
N MET A 260 -6.51 11.82 -14.18
CA MET A 260 -6.56 13.19 -13.66
C MET A 260 -7.74 13.97 -14.25
N SER A 261 -7.98 13.86 -15.55
CA SER A 261 -9.14 14.46 -16.22
C SER A 261 -10.46 13.84 -15.74
N ALA A 262 -10.51 12.52 -15.58
CA ALA A 262 -11.69 11.80 -15.08
C ALA A 262 -12.05 12.26 -13.66
N TRP A 263 -11.05 12.42 -12.77
CA TRP A 263 -11.27 12.93 -11.42
C TRP A 263 -11.91 14.35 -11.46
N TYR A 264 -11.35 15.23 -12.30
CA TYR A 264 -11.87 16.59 -12.43
C TYR A 264 -13.30 16.60 -12.99
N VAL A 265 -13.56 15.87 -14.07
CA VAL A 265 -14.89 15.81 -14.72
C VAL A 265 -15.96 15.25 -13.77
N MET A 266 -15.65 14.12 -13.12
CA MET A 266 -16.57 13.50 -12.15
C MET A 266 -16.81 14.41 -10.94
N SER A 267 -15.75 14.97 -10.36
CA SER A 267 -15.86 15.90 -9.23
C SER A 267 -16.60 17.16 -9.61
N ALA A 268 -16.41 17.69 -10.82
CA ALA A 268 -17.13 18.87 -11.32
C ALA A 268 -18.63 18.62 -11.53
N MET A 269 -19.03 17.37 -11.82
CA MET A 269 -20.44 16.95 -11.81
C MET A 269 -21.05 16.90 -10.41
N GLY A 270 -20.20 16.95 -9.37
CA GLY A 270 -20.63 16.95 -7.98
C GLY A 270 -20.64 15.60 -7.30
N PHE A 271 -20.04 14.55 -7.89
CA PHE A 271 -19.91 13.22 -7.29
C PHE A 271 -18.68 12.47 -7.82
N TYR A 272 -18.23 11.44 -7.09
CA TYR A 272 -17.04 10.66 -7.44
C TYR A 272 -17.17 9.19 -6.98
N PRO A 273 -16.69 8.20 -7.75
CA PRO A 273 -16.64 6.79 -7.34
C PRO A 273 -15.48 6.56 -6.36
N VAL A 274 -15.72 6.74 -5.06
CA VAL A 274 -14.71 6.53 -4.00
C VAL A 274 -14.21 5.09 -3.96
N THR A 275 -15.13 4.16 -4.24
CA THR A 275 -14.86 2.72 -4.30
C THR A 275 -15.48 2.17 -5.58
N PRO A 276 -14.78 2.15 -6.71
CA PRO A 276 -15.25 1.46 -7.90
C PRO A 276 -15.73 0.04 -7.58
N ALA A 277 -16.73 -0.45 -8.30
CA ALA A 277 -17.47 -1.69 -8.03
C ALA A 277 -18.39 -1.68 -6.78
N SER A 278 -18.55 -0.54 -6.08
CA SER A 278 -19.50 -0.42 -4.97
C SER A 278 -20.96 -0.23 -5.44
N GLY A 279 -21.17 0.27 -6.64
CA GLY A 279 -22.48 0.57 -7.22
C GLY A 279 -23.03 1.95 -6.85
N TYR A 280 -22.23 2.84 -6.25
CA TYR A 280 -22.65 4.19 -5.90
C TYR A 280 -21.52 5.22 -6.06
N TYR A 281 -21.93 6.47 -6.24
CA TYR A 281 -21.06 7.65 -6.22
C TYR A 281 -21.25 8.44 -4.93
N VAL A 282 -20.16 8.96 -4.35
CA VAL A 282 -20.19 9.85 -3.18
C VAL A 282 -20.32 11.29 -3.64
N ILE A 283 -21.24 12.04 -3.05
CA ILE A 283 -21.51 13.43 -3.42
C ILE A 283 -20.40 14.34 -2.86
N GLY A 284 -19.80 15.13 -3.75
CA GLY A 284 -18.84 16.18 -3.46
C GLY A 284 -19.48 17.57 -3.53
N VAL A 285 -19.05 18.38 -4.52
CA VAL A 285 -19.59 19.71 -4.79
C VAL A 285 -19.56 19.98 -6.30
N PRO A 286 -20.67 20.40 -6.93
CA PRO A 286 -20.68 20.75 -8.35
C PRO A 286 -19.79 21.98 -8.62
N HIS A 287 -19.22 22.05 -9.83
CA HIS A 287 -18.34 23.14 -10.27
C HIS A 287 -19.01 24.06 -11.30
N PHE A 288 -20.03 23.58 -11.99
CA PHE A 288 -20.79 24.31 -13.01
C PHE A 288 -22.27 24.43 -12.61
N GLU A 289 -22.93 25.51 -13.06
CA GLU A 289 -24.34 25.76 -12.77
C GLU A 289 -25.24 24.68 -13.40
N GLU A 290 -24.89 24.19 -14.56
CA GLU A 290 -25.61 23.13 -15.27
C GLU A 290 -24.65 22.23 -16.03
N MET A 291 -24.86 20.90 -15.92
CA MET A 291 -24.20 19.87 -16.71
C MET A 291 -25.21 18.81 -17.14
N THR A 292 -25.03 18.24 -18.31
CA THR A 292 -25.89 17.17 -18.83
C THR A 292 -25.04 16.00 -19.33
N ILE A 293 -25.35 14.81 -18.83
CA ILE A 293 -24.80 13.55 -19.32
C ILE A 293 -25.78 12.96 -20.32
N ASN A 294 -25.33 12.77 -21.55
CA ASN A 294 -26.08 12.03 -22.57
C ASN A 294 -25.75 10.54 -22.45
N LEU A 295 -26.72 9.74 -22.06
CA LEU A 295 -26.55 8.32 -21.82
C LEU A 295 -26.74 7.51 -23.11
N GLU A 296 -26.05 6.37 -23.25
CA GLU A 296 -26.14 5.51 -24.46
C GLU A 296 -27.55 4.96 -24.71
N ASN A 297 -28.36 4.83 -23.65
CA ASN A 297 -29.76 4.42 -23.74
C ASN A 297 -30.70 5.54 -24.26
N GLY A 298 -30.14 6.65 -24.72
CA GLY A 298 -30.87 7.81 -25.27
C GLY A 298 -31.51 8.72 -24.21
N LYS A 299 -31.34 8.44 -22.92
CA LYS A 299 -31.78 9.30 -21.82
C LYS A 299 -30.72 10.36 -21.50
N THR A 300 -31.09 11.32 -20.67
CA THR A 300 -30.17 12.33 -20.13
C THR A 300 -30.23 12.36 -18.62
N PHE A 301 -29.08 12.64 -17.99
CA PHE A 301 -29.02 12.96 -16.58
C PHE A 301 -28.48 14.39 -16.43
N THR A 302 -29.29 15.29 -15.87
CA THR A 302 -28.96 16.71 -15.76
C THR A 302 -28.65 17.06 -14.32
N ILE A 303 -27.53 17.74 -14.11
CA ILE A 303 -27.10 18.27 -12.82
C ILE A 303 -27.31 19.77 -12.84
N ILE A 304 -27.99 20.32 -11.83
CA ILE A 304 -28.23 21.77 -11.68
C ILE A 304 -27.75 22.22 -10.31
N ALA A 305 -26.97 23.30 -10.28
CA ALA A 305 -26.45 23.89 -9.05
C ALA A 305 -26.99 25.33 -8.88
N ASN A 306 -28.13 25.46 -8.23
CA ASN A 306 -28.75 26.78 -7.94
C ASN A 306 -27.92 27.56 -6.93
N ASN A 307 -27.73 28.85 -7.15
CA ASN A 307 -26.93 29.76 -6.32
C ASN A 307 -25.46 29.42 -6.23
N LEU A 308 -24.92 28.65 -7.16
CA LEU A 308 -23.49 28.32 -7.21
C LEU A 308 -22.65 29.58 -7.39
N SER A 309 -21.64 29.75 -6.56
CA SER A 309 -20.60 30.76 -6.72
C SER A 309 -19.32 30.31 -6.00
N ARG A 310 -18.25 31.07 -6.12
CA ARG A 310 -17.01 30.77 -5.41
C ARG A 310 -17.18 30.82 -3.88
N GLU A 311 -18.10 31.65 -3.37
CA GLU A 311 -18.47 31.74 -1.95
C GLU A 311 -19.46 30.65 -1.55
N ASN A 312 -20.48 30.41 -2.39
CA ASN A 312 -21.54 29.43 -2.18
C ASN A 312 -21.08 28.04 -2.62
N ARG A 313 -20.14 27.46 -1.91
CA ARG A 313 -19.52 26.17 -2.20
C ARG A 313 -20.01 25.03 -1.31
N TYR A 314 -20.96 25.28 -0.43
CA TYR A 314 -21.56 24.28 0.44
C TYR A 314 -22.97 23.96 -0.03
N ILE A 315 -23.37 22.70 0.19
CA ILE A 315 -24.71 22.24 -0.17
C ILE A 315 -25.66 22.54 0.98
N GLU A 316 -26.76 23.28 0.69
CA GLU A 316 -27.86 23.50 1.60
C GLU A 316 -28.88 22.35 1.51
N SER A 317 -29.21 21.93 0.30
CA SER A 317 -30.15 20.83 0.04
C SER A 317 -29.90 20.21 -1.33
N VAL A 318 -30.34 18.95 -1.50
CA VAL A 318 -30.28 18.23 -2.76
C VAL A 318 -31.65 17.62 -3.07
N LYS A 319 -32.02 17.60 -4.36
CA LYS A 319 -33.15 16.82 -4.86
C LYS A 319 -32.71 15.92 -5.99
N LEU A 320 -33.21 14.68 -5.99
CA LEU A 320 -33.08 13.75 -7.09
C LEU A 320 -34.48 13.50 -7.68
N ASN A 321 -34.67 13.83 -8.95
CA ASN A 321 -35.94 13.72 -9.66
C ASN A 321 -37.10 14.42 -8.89
N GLY A 322 -36.82 15.63 -8.35
CA GLY A 322 -37.79 16.45 -7.60
C GLY A 322 -38.02 16.00 -6.15
N LYS A 323 -37.50 14.86 -5.72
CA LYS A 323 -37.60 14.39 -4.33
C LYS A 323 -36.35 14.77 -3.52
N LYS A 324 -36.58 15.17 -2.26
CA LYS A 324 -35.49 15.49 -1.33
C LYS A 324 -34.52 14.28 -1.20
N LEU A 325 -33.22 14.58 -1.26
CA LEU A 325 -32.14 13.61 -1.08
C LEU A 325 -31.32 14.03 0.15
N ASP A 326 -31.43 13.26 1.23
CA ASP A 326 -30.75 13.53 2.49
C ASP A 326 -29.42 12.79 2.64
N ARG A 327 -29.18 11.72 1.85
CA ARG A 327 -27.93 10.98 1.85
C ARG A 327 -26.83 11.66 1.01
N SER A 328 -25.58 11.45 1.40
CA SER A 328 -24.43 12.04 0.70
C SER A 328 -23.85 11.13 -0.40
N TYR A 329 -24.68 10.30 -1.02
CA TYR A 329 -24.32 9.42 -2.15
C TYR A 329 -25.53 9.18 -3.06
N ILE A 330 -25.26 8.75 -4.30
CA ILE A 330 -26.26 8.33 -5.30
C ILE A 330 -25.85 7.00 -5.91
N TYR A 331 -26.82 6.17 -6.26
CA TYR A 331 -26.56 4.87 -6.90
C TYR A 331 -26.30 5.03 -8.41
N PHE A 332 -25.57 4.10 -9.00
CA PHE A 332 -25.29 4.08 -10.43
C PHE A 332 -26.57 4.06 -11.27
N ASP A 333 -27.55 3.22 -10.90
CA ASP A 333 -28.82 3.10 -11.60
C ASP A 333 -29.65 4.38 -11.55
N GLU A 334 -29.54 5.19 -10.51
CA GLU A 334 -30.21 6.49 -10.42
C GLU A 334 -29.65 7.48 -11.45
N VAL A 335 -28.38 7.34 -11.84
CA VAL A 335 -27.76 8.13 -12.92
C VAL A 335 -28.11 7.52 -14.28
N TYR A 336 -27.89 6.21 -14.46
CA TYR A 336 -28.08 5.53 -15.75
C TYR A 336 -29.55 5.42 -16.18
N ASN A 337 -30.50 5.52 -15.25
CA ASN A 337 -31.92 5.63 -15.61
C ASN A 337 -32.32 7.01 -16.16
N GLY A 338 -31.40 7.96 -16.15
CA GLY A 338 -31.67 9.35 -16.52
C GLY A 338 -32.43 10.10 -15.44
N GLY A 339 -32.49 11.42 -15.55
CA GLY A 339 -33.20 12.24 -14.58
C GLY A 339 -32.49 13.55 -14.25
N LYS A 340 -32.70 14.04 -13.02
CA LYS A 340 -32.21 15.35 -12.61
C LYS A 340 -31.73 15.36 -11.17
N LEU A 341 -30.49 15.83 -10.97
CA LEU A 341 -29.91 16.10 -9.66
C LEU A 341 -29.81 17.61 -9.46
N GLU A 342 -30.53 18.14 -8.45
CA GLU A 342 -30.62 19.56 -8.20
C GLU A 342 -30.00 19.91 -6.84
N PHE A 343 -28.96 20.72 -6.86
CA PHE A 343 -28.30 21.28 -5.68
C PHE A 343 -28.82 22.67 -5.42
N VAL A 344 -28.99 23.04 -4.15
CA VAL A 344 -29.08 24.42 -3.68
C VAL A 344 -27.80 24.71 -2.91
N MET A 345 -27.06 25.71 -3.37
CA MET A 345 -25.75 26.04 -2.84
C MET A 345 -25.82 27.22 -1.86
N THR A 346 -24.92 27.20 -0.87
CA THR A 346 -24.85 28.21 0.21
C THR A 346 -23.42 28.52 0.61
N ASN A 347 -23.17 29.67 1.21
CA ASN A 347 -21.89 29.97 1.88
C ASN A 347 -21.86 29.52 3.35
N ASN A 348 -22.94 28.95 3.85
CA ASN A 348 -23.02 28.46 5.23
C ASN A 348 -22.26 27.12 5.40
N ARG A 349 -21.01 27.18 5.88
CA ARG A 349 -20.20 26.02 6.19
C ARG A 349 -20.77 25.07 7.26
N LYS A 350 -21.80 25.50 7.98
CA LYS A 350 -22.50 24.73 9.02
C LYS A 350 -23.82 24.15 8.49
N SER A 351 -23.96 24.00 7.18
CA SER A 351 -25.08 23.26 6.61
C SER A 351 -25.21 21.88 7.26
N GLU A 352 -26.43 21.50 7.59
CA GLU A 352 -26.75 20.22 8.22
C GLU A 352 -27.14 19.14 7.20
N TRP A 353 -27.03 19.43 5.90
CA TRP A 353 -27.33 18.45 4.87
C TRP A 353 -26.41 17.22 5.00
N ALA A 354 -27.01 16.04 5.07
CA ALA A 354 -26.36 14.72 5.13
C ALA A 354 -25.34 14.55 6.27
N THR A 355 -25.56 15.21 7.42
CA THR A 355 -24.66 15.10 8.60
C THR A 355 -25.00 13.90 9.50
N GLU A 356 -26.22 13.36 9.41
CA GLU A 356 -26.61 12.19 10.18
C GLU A 356 -25.94 10.92 9.64
N LEU A 357 -25.50 10.03 10.52
CA LEU A 357 -24.74 8.82 10.14
C LEU A 357 -25.53 7.88 9.23
N GLU A 358 -26.85 7.84 9.35
CA GLU A 358 -27.73 7.06 8.47
C GLU A 358 -27.74 7.55 7.02
N ASN A 359 -27.33 8.79 6.79
CA ASN A 359 -27.22 9.43 5.49
C ASN A 359 -25.81 9.35 4.89
N CYS A 360 -24.87 8.74 5.60
CA CYS A 360 -23.50 8.54 5.14
C CYS A 360 -23.42 7.31 4.22
N PRO A 361 -22.47 7.30 3.26
CA PRO A 361 -22.13 6.07 2.57
C PRO A 361 -21.53 5.06 3.57
N THR A 362 -21.73 3.78 3.26
CA THR A 362 -21.18 2.68 4.08
C THR A 362 -20.45 1.72 3.16
N GLN A 363 -19.21 1.40 3.55
CA GLN A 363 -18.39 0.42 2.84
C GLN A 363 -17.68 -0.44 3.88
N LYS A 364 -18.13 -1.70 4.02
CA LYS A 364 -17.65 -2.65 5.03
C LYS A 364 -17.70 -4.07 4.53
N ILE A 365 -16.65 -4.84 4.83
CA ILE A 365 -16.63 -6.29 4.64
C ILE A 365 -17.18 -6.92 5.93
N GLU A 366 -18.35 -7.55 5.82
CA GLU A 366 -19.01 -8.14 7.00
C GLU A 366 -18.69 -9.62 7.20
N ARG A 367 -18.43 -10.37 6.15
CA ARG A 367 -18.13 -11.82 6.17
C ARG A 367 -17.35 -12.27 4.93
N PRO A 368 -16.52 -13.33 5.09
CA PRO A 368 -15.99 -13.89 6.33
C PRO A 368 -15.02 -12.92 7.01
N ILE A 369 -14.91 -12.92 8.34
CA ILE A 369 -13.91 -12.10 9.04
C ILE A 369 -12.66 -12.96 9.32
N ILE A 370 -11.49 -12.44 9.02
CA ILE A 370 -10.19 -13.08 9.27
C ILE A 370 -9.72 -12.88 10.71
N VAL A 371 -8.83 -13.77 11.16
CA VAL A 371 -7.94 -13.50 12.29
C VAL A 371 -6.68 -12.86 11.72
N THR A 372 -6.32 -11.66 12.17
CA THR A 372 -5.11 -10.97 11.71
C THR A 372 -3.84 -11.68 12.19
N THR A 373 -2.72 -11.44 11.49
CA THR A 373 -1.43 -11.99 11.90
C THR A 373 -0.93 -11.34 13.20
N PRO A 374 -0.29 -12.10 14.10
CA PRO A 374 0.44 -11.53 15.21
C PRO A 374 1.64 -10.68 14.73
N VAL A 375 2.29 -9.98 15.66
CA VAL A 375 3.47 -9.16 15.39
C VAL A 375 4.51 -9.47 16.44
N MET A 376 5.73 -9.77 16.01
CA MET A 376 6.89 -9.88 16.89
C MET A 376 7.53 -8.50 17.08
N LYS A 377 8.18 -8.32 18.22
CA LYS A 377 8.99 -7.15 18.54
C LYS A 377 10.29 -7.63 19.13
N VAL A 378 11.38 -7.26 18.50
CA VAL A 378 12.75 -7.59 18.88
C VAL A 378 13.64 -6.36 18.77
N ALA A 379 14.80 -6.40 19.41
CA ALA A 379 15.77 -5.32 19.33
C ALA A 379 16.56 -5.33 18.00
N SER A 380 16.79 -6.51 17.43
CA SER A 380 17.56 -6.71 16.19
C SER A 380 17.32 -8.12 15.65
N ASP A 381 17.55 -8.33 14.34
CA ASP A 381 17.52 -9.66 13.72
C ASP A 381 18.78 -10.50 14.06
N VAL A 382 19.85 -9.83 14.54
CA VAL A 382 21.09 -10.47 14.98
C VAL A 382 21.41 -10.10 16.44
N PHE A 383 22.01 -11.03 17.18
CA PHE A 383 22.31 -10.84 18.61
C PHE A 383 23.59 -11.59 19.02
N PHE A 384 24.15 -11.21 20.19
CA PHE A 384 25.40 -11.77 20.70
C PHE A 384 25.18 -12.84 21.79
N GLU A 385 24.40 -12.53 22.80
CA GLU A 385 24.20 -13.43 23.95
C GLU A 385 22.80 -14.04 23.93
N LYS A 386 21.78 -13.18 24.00
CA LYS A 386 20.37 -13.56 23.99
C LYS A 386 19.54 -12.49 23.29
N LEU A 387 18.41 -12.90 22.77
CA LEU A 387 17.40 -12.02 22.19
C LEU A 387 16.07 -12.24 22.88
N ASN A 388 15.48 -11.15 23.37
CA ASN A 388 14.13 -11.17 23.94
C ASN A 388 13.11 -10.97 22.82
N ILE A 389 12.11 -11.83 22.75
CA ILE A 389 11.03 -11.80 21.78
C ILE A 389 9.72 -11.51 22.51
N GLU A 390 9.11 -10.38 22.20
CA GLU A 390 7.76 -10.00 22.58
C GLU A 390 6.82 -10.25 21.39
N ILE A 391 5.65 -10.87 21.62
CA ILE A 391 4.63 -11.10 20.60
C ILE A 391 3.34 -10.42 21.02
N SER A 392 2.69 -9.77 20.07
CA SER A 392 1.43 -9.08 20.32
C SER A 392 0.39 -9.39 19.23
N HIS A 393 -0.87 -9.20 19.55
CA HIS A 393 -1.99 -9.27 18.62
C HIS A 393 -2.97 -8.13 18.90
N VAL A 394 -3.63 -7.62 17.86
CA VAL A 394 -4.61 -6.51 18.00
C VAL A 394 -5.85 -6.92 18.77
N ASP A 395 -6.21 -8.19 18.73
CA ASP A 395 -7.34 -8.76 19.45
C ASP A 395 -6.83 -9.53 20.69
N SER A 396 -7.18 -9.05 21.87
CA SER A 396 -6.74 -9.62 23.15
C SER A 396 -7.32 -11.02 23.43
N ASP A 397 -8.39 -11.41 22.74
CA ASP A 397 -9.04 -12.71 22.92
C ASP A 397 -8.43 -13.80 22.03
N ALA A 398 -7.57 -13.42 21.09
CA ALA A 398 -6.85 -14.37 20.26
C ALA A 398 -5.74 -15.06 21.05
N LYS A 399 -5.66 -16.39 20.97
CA LYS A 399 -4.56 -17.17 21.53
C LYS A 399 -3.41 -17.20 20.53
N ILE A 400 -2.20 -16.93 21.00
CA ILE A 400 -0.99 -16.92 20.19
C ILE A 400 -0.19 -18.19 20.50
N TYR A 401 0.19 -18.93 19.45
CA TYR A 401 1.05 -20.11 19.57
C TYR A 401 2.31 -19.90 18.75
N TYR A 402 3.43 -20.46 19.19
CA TYR A 402 4.71 -20.31 18.51
C TYR A 402 5.59 -21.54 18.58
N THR A 403 6.56 -21.63 17.65
CA THR A 403 7.67 -22.57 17.61
C THR A 403 8.99 -21.80 17.46
N THR A 404 10.12 -22.42 17.75
CA THR A 404 11.46 -21.82 17.62
C THR A 404 12.41 -22.62 16.74
N ASP A 405 11.91 -23.70 16.13
CA ASP A 405 12.65 -24.65 15.31
C ASP A 405 12.24 -24.61 13.83
N GLY A 406 11.42 -23.63 13.43
CA GLY A 406 10.92 -23.46 12.07
C GLY A 406 9.75 -24.37 11.70
N SER A 407 9.23 -25.18 12.62
CA SER A 407 8.01 -25.97 12.40
C SER A 407 6.77 -25.07 12.45
N ASP A 408 5.71 -25.42 11.70
CA ASP A 408 4.46 -24.68 11.71
C ASP A 408 3.74 -24.82 13.06
N PRO A 409 3.40 -23.71 13.73
CA PRO A 409 2.70 -23.77 15.00
C PRO A 409 1.21 -24.11 14.82
N ASP A 410 0.68 -24.86 15.79
CA ASP A 410 -0.74 -25.19 15.95
C ASP A 410 -1.20 -25.07 17.43
N GLU A 411 -2.39 -25.52 17.74
CA GLU A 411 -2.95 -25.48 19.11
C GLU A 411 -2.19 -26.36 20.13
N ASN A 412 -1.31 -27.27 19.67
CA ASN A 412 -0.46 -28.11 20.51
C ASN A 412 0.93 -27.51 20.72
N SER A 413 1.26 -26.46 20.00
CA SER A 413 2.53 -25.74 20.12
C SER A 413 2.58 -24.89 21.39
N THR A 414 3.69 -24.22 21.65
CA THR A 414 3.87 -23.40 22.85
C THR A 414 2.90 -22.22 22.85
N LEU A 415 2.04 -22.14 23.86
CA LEU A 415 1.14 -20.99 24.08
C LEU A 415 1.98 -19.80 24.56
N TYR A 416 1.89 -18.67 23.85
CA TYR A 416 2.53 -17.43 24.27
C TYR A 416 1.78 -16.77 25.41
N THR A 417 2.44 -16.57 26.54
CA THR A 417 1.87 -15.93 27.74
C THR A 417 2.70 -14.75 28.24
N ALA A 418 3.97 -14.67 27.86
CA ALA A 418 4.89 -13.59 28.22
C ALA A 418 6.10 -13.58 27.26
N PRO A 419 6.85 -12.46 27.17
CA PRO A 419 8.09 -12.41 26.44
C PRO A 419 9.06 -13.51 26.85
N PHE A 420 9.81 -14.07 25.89
CA PHE A 420 10.77 -15.14 26.10
C PHE A 420 12.13 -14.82 25.45
N ASP A 421 13.18 -15.46 25.98
CA ASP A 421 14.54 -15.30 25.46
C ASP A 421 14.93 -16.49 24.59
N ILE A 422 15.59 -16.21 23.44
CA ILE A 422 16.35 -17.22 22.68
C ILE A 422 17.84 -16.97 22.90
N ASN A 423 18.61 -18.07 23.04
CA ASN A 423 20.06 -18.02 23.32
C ASN A 423 20.89 -18.57 22.17
N GLU A 424 20.25 -19.16 21.18
CA GLU A 424 20.84 -19.67 19.93
C GLU A 424 20.04 -19.16 18.73
N SER A 425 20.62 -19.23 17.54
CA SER A 425 19.91 -18.89 16.31
C SER A 425 18.62 -19.69 16.20
N ALA A 426 17.53 -19.06 15.82
CA ALA A 426 16.22 -19.69 15.78
C ALA A 426 15.37 -19.17 14.61
N ASP A 427 14.58 -20.08 14.07
CA ASP A 427 13.52 -19.77 13.12
C ASP A 427 12.19 -19.80 13.89
N VAL A 428 11.69 -18.63 14.24
CA VAL A 428 10.49 -18.47 15.07
C VAL A 428 9.28 -18.34 14.16
N ARG A 429 8.30 -19.24 14.32
CA ARG A 429 7.01 -19.16 13.63
C ARG A 429 5.88 -18.92 14.62
N VAL A 430 4.91 -18.08 14.23
CA VAL A 430 3.85 -17.62 15.12
C VAL A 430 2.51 -17.63 14.39
N ILE A 431 1.47 -18.10 15.09
CA ILE A 431 0.08 -18.08 14.62
C ILE A 431 -0.84 -17.52 15.71
N ALA A 432 -1.89 -16.81 15.30
CA ALA A 432 -2.99 -16.44 16.17
C ALA A 432 -4.23 -17.29 15.86
N ILE A 433 -4.94 -17.73 16.91
CA ILE A 433 -6.14 -18.56 16.79
C ILE A 433 -7.26 -17.95 17.64
N LYS A 434 -8.42 -17.73 17.01
CA LYS A 434 -9.63 -17.23 17.68
C LYS A 434 -10.85 -17.93 17.12
N ASP A 435 -11.73 -18.44 18.01
CA ASP A 435 -12.99 -19.11 17.65
C ASP A 435 -12.83 -20.22 16.59
N GLY A 436 -11.72 -20.99 16.67
CA GLY A 436 -11.37 -22.06 15.75
C GLY A 436 -10.84 -21.58 14.39
N LYS A 437 -10.76 -20.27 14.15
CA LYS A 437 -10.14 -19.70 12.95
C LYS A 437 -8.67 -19.39 13.21
N LYS A 438 -7.86 -19.55 12.18
CA LYS A 438 -6.39 -19.35 12.21
C LYS A 438 -6.01 -18.13 11.40
N SER A 439 -5.00 -17.38 11.87
CA SER A 439 -4.30 -16.39 11.04
C SER A 439 -3.37 -17.09 10.05
N ASN A 440 -2.83 -16.33 9.08
CA ASN A 440 -1.61 -16.77 8.41
C ASN A 440 -0.47 -16.86 9.42
N ILE A 441 0.50 -17.76 9.15
CA ILE A 441 1.70 -17.92 9.98
C ILE A 441 2.68 -16.80 9.59
N ILE A 442 3.24 -16.12 10.57
CA ILE A 442 4.39 -15.23 10.37
C ILE A 442 5.66 -15.93 10.82
N GLU A 443 6.78 -15.56 10.22
CA GLU A 443 8.09 -16.09 10.56
C GLU A 443 9.11 -14.99 10.86
N GLY A 444 10.10 -15.32 11.70
CA GLY A 444 11.25 -14.50 12.02
C GLY A 444 12.50 -15.36 12.15
N ASN A 445 13.51 -14.99 11.38
CA ASN A 445 14.83 -15.64 11.38
C ASN A 445 15.80 -14.80 12.19
N PHE A 446 16.21 -15.29 13.36
CA PHE A 446 17.10 -14.58 14.27
C PHE A 446 18.45 -15.28 14.35
N LYS A 447 19.53 -14.52 14.17
CA LYS A 447 20.88 -15.09 14.09
C LYS A 447 21.74 -14.65 15.27
N LYS A 448 22.30 -15.65 15.99
CA LYS A 448 23.34 -15.40 16.97
C LYS A 448 24.67 -15.29 16.26
N ILE A 449 25.40 -14.22 16.52
CA ILE A 449 26.74 -13.97 15.98
C ILE A 449 27.77 -13.92 17.11
N ALA A 450 29.04 -14.11 16.76
CA ALA A 450 30.12 -14.10 17.75
C ALA A 450 30.22 -12.74 18.46
N ALA A 451 30.30 -12.76 19.77
CA ALA A 451 30.50 -11.55 20.57
C ALA A 451 31.83 -10.88 20.27
N GLY A 452 31.88 -9.56 20.41
CA GLY A 452 33.11 -8.77 20.26
C GLY A 452 33.50 -8.44 18.82
N ARG A 453 32.83 -9.02 17.80
CA ARG A 453 33.07 -8.62 16.41
C ARG A 453 32.48 -7.25 16.17
N THR A 454 33.30 -6.32 15.68
CA THR A 454 32.88 -4.97 15.31
C THR A 454 33.32 -4.62 13.90
N ILE A 455 32.70 -3.61 13.32
CA ILE A 455 33.04 -3.10 12.00
C ILE A 455 33.19 -1.58 12.03
N ASN A 456 34.17 -1.09 11.31
CA ASN A 456 34.33 0.35 11.02
C ASN A 456 34.29 0.53 9.50
N ILE A 457 33.42 1.43 9.04
CA ILE A 457 33.24 1.78 7.64
C ILE A 457 33.69 3.23 7.48
N GLU A 458 34.74 3.47 6.66
CA GLU A 458 35.33 4.82 6.51
C GLU A 458 34.43 5.72 5.66
N ASN A 459 33.93 5.23 4.53
CA ASN A 459 33.04 5.97 3.65
C ASN A 459 31.59 5.53 3.86
N ARG A 460 30.70 6.48 4.02
CA ARG A 460 29.28 6.16 4.26
C ARG A 460 28.58 5.66 3.01
N TYR A 461 27.77 4.64 3.20
CA TYR A 461 26.77 4.20 2.21
C TYR A 461 25.68 5.26 2.05
N ASN A 462 24.98 5.23 0.94
CA ASN A 462 23.81 6.09 0.72
C ASN A 462 22.69 5.72 1.70
N SER A 463 22.05 6.72 2.32
CA SER A 463 20.99 6.52 3.31
C SER A 463 19.75 5.79 2.78
N GLN A 464 19.56 5.73 1.47
CA GLN A 464 18.50 4.93 0.83
C GLN A 464 18.83 3.44 0.76
N TYR A 465 20.11 3.07 0.90
CA TYR A 465 20.65 1.72 0.75
C TYR A 465 21.56 1.40 1.93
N GLU A 466 20.98 1.28 3.11
CA GLU A 466 21.73 1.08 4.36
C GLU A 466 21.74 -0.37 4.85
N ALA A 467 20.89 -1.25 4.29
CA ALA A 467 20.76 -2.68 4.64
C ALA A 467 20.66 -2.97 6.16
N GLY A 468 20.14 -2.04 6.95
CA GLY A 468 20.07 -2.18 8.42
C GLY A 468 21.26 -1.60 9.16
N GLY A 469 22.13 -0.83 8.49
CA GLY A 469 23.20 -0.07 9.11
C GLY A 469 24.59 -0.70 9.03
N ASP A 470 25.53 -0.22 9.84
CA ASP A 470 26.96 -0.58 9.73
C ASP A 470 27.21 -2.09 9.87
N ILE A 471 26.43 -2.77 10.72
CA ILE A 471 26.59 -4.20 10.99
C ILE A 471 26.18 -5.09 9.80
N ALA A 472 25.48 -4.56 8.80
CA ALA A 472 24.94 -5.34 7.67
C ALA A 472 26.02 -6.12 6.89
N LEU A 473 27.25 -5.65 6.88
CA LEU A 473 28.36 -6.37 6.24
C LEU A 473 28.86 -7.61 7.03
N ILE A 474 28.43 -7.77 8.29
CA ILE A 474 28.86 -8.86 9.19
C ILE A 474 27.70 -9.54 9.93
N ASP A 475 26.45 -9.29 9.51
CA ASP A 475 25.23 -9.82 10.12
C ASP A 475 24.86 -11.26 9.68
N PHE A 476 25.66 -11.83 8.78
CA PHE A 476 25.43 -13.16 8.17
C PHE A 476 24.18 -13.25 7.29
N GLN A 477 23.56 -12.14 6.95
CA GLN A 477 22.51 -12.08 5.97
C GLN A 477 23.10 -11.76 4.58
N ARG A 478 22.56 -12.39 3.55
CA ARG A 478 22.95 -12.09 2.17
C ARG A 478 21.86 -11.29 1.50
N GLY A 479 22.27 -10.33 0.67
CA GLY A 479 21.35 -9.62 -0.19
C GLY A 479 20.71 -10.56 -1.23
N SER A 480 19.49 -10.23 -1.62
CA SER A 480 18.75 -10.87 -2.72
C SER A 480 19.14 -10.25 -4.07
N ASN A 481 18.57 -10.76 -5.16
CA ASN A 481 18.73 -10.16 -6.49
C ASN A 481 17.93 -8.84 -6.64
N ASN A 482 17.05 -8.52 -5.69
CA ASN A 482 16.29 -7.28 -5.69
C ASN A 482 16.85 -6.30 -4.62
N PHE A 483 17.51 -5.23 -5.04
CA PHE A 483 18.08 -4.24 -4.13
C PHE A 483 17.00 -3.43 -3.36
N ARG A 484 15.76 -3.39 -3.87
CA ARG A 484 14.66 -2.62 -3.26
C ARG A 484 14.13 -3.24 -1.96
N VAL A 485 14.46 -4.48 -1.69
CA VAL A 485 14.04 -5.15 -0.43
C VAL A 485 14.90 -4.79 0.78
N GLY A 486 15.85 -3.84 0.63
CA GLY A 486 16.60 -3.26 1.74
C GLY A 486 17.69 -4.18 2.33
N THR A 487 18.26 -5.10 1.54
CA THR A 487 19.30 -6.05 1.97
C THR A 487 20.70 -5.74 1.42
N TRP A 488 20.88 -4.57 0.80
CA TRP A 488 22.15 -4.13 0.21
C TRP A 488 22.57 -2.76 0.74
N GLN A 489 23.86 -2.60 1.03
CA GLN A 489 24.47 -1.29 1.18
C GLN A 489 24.90 -0.75 -0.17
N GLY A 490 24.52 0.48 -0.49
CA GLY A 490 24.85 1.15 -1.75
C GLY A 490 25.88 2.26 -1.56
N TYR A 491 26.93 2.27 -2.38
CA TYR A 491 27.99 3.29 -2.39
C TYR A 491 27.97 4.02 -3.72
N HIS A 492 28.02 5.35 -3.68
CA HIS A 492 27.96 6.17 -4.90
C HIS A 492 29.08 7.22 -4.89
N GLY A 493 30.01 7.11 -5.84
CA GLY A 493 31.14 8.03 -5.98
C GLY A 493 32.21 7.92 -4.89
N VAL A 494 32.15 6.86 -4.06
CA VAL A 494 33.12 6.57 -2.99
C VAL A 494 33.40 5.06 -2.94
N ASP A 495 34.60 4.70 -2.50
CA ASP A 495 35.00 3.31 -2.30
C ASP A 495 34.41 2.77 -0.99
N LEU A 496 34.05 1.49 -0.97
CA LEU A 496 33.80 0.76 0.26
C LEU A 496 35.14 0.42 0.93
N ILE A 497 35.40 1.00 2.11
CA ILE A 497 36.54 0.66 2.96
C ILE A 497 35.99 0.24 4.32
N ALA A 498 36.08 -1.04 4.63
CA ALA A 498 35.56 -1.62 5.86
C ALA A 498 36.64 -2.42 6.61
N THR A 499 36.77 -2.17 7.90
CA THR A 499 37.66 -2.90 8.81
C THR A 499 36.82 -3.69 9.81
N VAL A 500 36.97 -5.02 9.80
CA VAL A 500 36.29 -5.92 10.74
C VAL A 500 37.29 -6.30 11.83
N ASP A 501 36.97 -5.97 13.09
CA ASP A 501 37.72 -6.45 14.25
C ASP A 501 37.08 -7.75 14.76
N LEU A 502 37.88 -8.81 14.85
CA LEU A 502 37.46 -10.13 15.32
C LEU A 502 37.57 -10.26 16.85
N SER A 503 37.92 -9.18 17.56
CA SER A 503 38.17 -9.09 19.01
C SER A 503 39.39 -9.85 19.54
N GLU A 504 39.74 -10.95 18.93
CA GLU A 504 40.89 -11.78 19.28
C GLU A 504 41.58 -12.36 18.03
N ARG A 505 42.80 -12.80 18.19
CA ARG A 505 43.54 -13.46 17.10
C ARG A 505 42.88 -14.79 16.74
N GLN A 506 42.49 -14.90 15.49
CA GLN A 506 41.88 -16.11 14.93
C GLN A 506 42.61 -16.50 13.66
N GLU A 507 42.60 -17.80 13.35
CA GLU A 507 43.03 -18.28 12.05
C GLU A 507 41.95 -17.98 11.01
N VAL A 508 42.31 -17.18 9.99
CA VAL A 508 41.43 -16.80 8.89
C VAL A 508 41.93 -17.51 7.62
N ASN A 509 41.14 -18.43 7.10
CA ASN A 509 41.46 -19.19 5.89
C ASN A 509 40.64 -18.76 4.67
N ARG A 510 39.58 -17.95 4.86
CA ARG A 510 38.74 -17.44 3.79
C ARG A 510 38.15 -16.06 4.16
N VAL A 511 38.23 -15.13 3.22
CA VAL A 511 37.51 -13.84 3.26
C VAL A 511 36.69 -13.75 1.97
N ALA A 512 35.45 -13.27 2.05
CA ALA A 512 34.57 -13.12 0.88
C ALA A 512 33.71 -11.86 1.05
N GLY A 513 33.36 -11.22 -0.06
CA GLY A 513 32.36 -10.18 -0.18
C GLY A 513 31.35 -10.55 -1.27
N SER A 514 30.10 -10.18 -1.07
CA SER A 514 29.04 -10.33 -2.07
C SER A 514 28.72 -8.96 -2.66
N PHE A 515 28.49 -8.90 -3.97
CA PHE A 515 28.17 -7.70 -4.71
C PHE A 515 26.98 -7.99 -5.62
N LEU A 516 26.16 -6.96 -5.90
CA LEU A 516 25.04 -7.03 -6.83
C LEU A 516 25.37 -6.25 -8.09
N GLN A 517 25.00 -6.76 -9.25
CA GLN A 517 24.93 -6.02 -10.51
C GLN A 517 23.47 -5.97 -10.95
N ASP A 518 23.00 -4.76 -11.24
CA ASP A 518 21.70 -4.50 -11.89
C ASP A 518 21.90 -3.28 -12.81
N GLN A 519 22.26 -3.57 -14.05
CA GLN A 519 22.61 -2.56 -15.04
C GLN A 519 21.46 -1.56 -15.30
N LYS A 520 20.21 -2.05 -15.31
CA LYS A 520 19.02 -1.22 -15.54
C LYS A 520 18.84 -0.18 -14.43
N SER A 521 19.33 -0.47 -13.23
CA SER A 521 19.28 0.42 -12.08
C SER A 521 20.61 1.14 -11.82
N TRP A 522 21.57 1.06 -12.76
CA TRP A 522 22.92 1.67 -12.64
C TRP A 522 23.72 1.13 -11.44
N ILE A 523 23.54 -0.13 -11.11
CA ILE A 523 24.29 -0.83 -10.08
C ILE A 523 25.32 -1.73 -10.76
N PHE A 524 26.60 -1.51 -10.46
CA PHE A 524 27.71 -2.21 -11.09
C PHE A 524 28.61 -2.90 -10.08
N MET A 525 29.26 -3.97 -10.52
CA MET A 525 30.33 -4.60 -9.75
C MET A 525 31.49 -3.64 -9.54
N PRO A 526 32.20 -3.70 -8.39
CA PRO A 526 33.43 -2.91 -8.19
C PRO A 526 34.49 -3.33 -9.22
N GLU A 527 35.36 -2.41 -9.62
CA GLU A 527 36.45 -2.68 -10.56
C GLU A 527 37.41 -3.75 -9.99
N GLN A 528 37.68 -3.65 -8.69
CA GLN A 528 38.49 -4.64 -7.95
C GLN A 528 38.11 -4.67 -6.48
N VAL A 529 38.43 -5.76 -5.83
CA VAL A 529 38.33 -5.93 -4.37
C VAL A 529 39.68 -6.38 -3.84
N GLU A 530 40.22 -5.67 -2.87
CA GLU A 530 41.47 -6.02 -2.20
C GLU A 530 41.20 -6.36 -0.72
N PHE A 531 41.74 -7.48 -0.28
CA PHE A 531 41.61 -7.94 1.10
C PHE A 531 42.93 -7.82 1.85
N PHE A 532 42.83 -7.36 3.10
CA PHE A 532 43.96 -7.15 3.99
C PHE A 532 43.75 -7.89 5.30
N ILE A 533 44.84 -8.30 5.98
CA ILE A 533 44.83 -8.82 7.34
C ILE A 533 45.81 -8.04 8.23
N SER A 534 45.48 -7.95 9.50
CA SER A 534 46.33 -7.34 10.52
C SER A 534 46.27 -8.14 11.83
N ASN A 535 47.36 -8.15 12.58
CA ASN A 535 47.40 -8.72 13.93
C ASN A 535 47.33 -7.66 15.05
N ASP A 536 47.35 -6.40 14.69
CA ASP A 536 47.43 -5.27 15.65
C ASP A 536 46.44 -4.12 15.32
N GLY A 537 45.66 -4.27 14.27
CA GLY A 537 44.72 -3.27 13.80
C GLY A 537 45.37 -2.00 13.22
N LYS A 538 46.69 -2.00 13.02
CA LYS A 538 47.47 -0.83 12.53
C LYS A 538 48.27 -1.16 11.28
N ASN A 539 48.90 -2.31 11.28
CA ASN A 539 49.76 -2.77 10.18
C ASN A 539 49.01 -3.82 9.36
N PHE A 540 48.45 -3.39 8.22
CA PHE A 540 47.69 -4.23 7.33
C PHE A 540 48.57 -4.78 6.21
N LYS A 541 48.43 -6.09 5.92
CA LYS A 541 49.11 -6.76 4.82
C LYS A 541 48.05 -7.27 3.82
N SER A 542 48.21 -6.88 2.55
CA SER A 542 47.39 -7.41 1.47
C SER A 542 47.57 -8.93 1.35
N ILE A 543 46.45 -9.64 1.24
CA ILE A 543 46.39 -11.09 1.04
C ILE A 543 45.85 -11.49 -0.34
N GLY A 544 45.35 -10.52 -1.09
CA GLY A 544 44.91 -10.74 -2.47
C GLY A 544 44.10 -9.60 -3.04
N VAL A 545 44.21 -9.47 -4.36
CA VAL A 545 43.42 -8.55 -5.17
C VAL A 545 42.61 -9.39 -6.16
N MET A 546 41.31 -9.16 -6.18
CA MET A 546 40.40 -9.76 -7.18
C MET A 546 39.92 -8.66 -8.12
N LYS A 547 40.31 -8.74 -9.38
CA LYS A 547 39.79 -7.85 -10.42
C LYS A 547 38.46 -8.37 -10.94
N ASN A 548 37.55 -7.46 -11.18
CA ASN A 548 36.29 -7.81 -11.81
C ASN A 548 36.53 -8.31 -13.24
N THR A 549 35.90 -9.45 -13.57
CA THR A 549 35.91 -10.04 -14.93
C THR A 549 34.50 -10.16 -15.49
N ILE A 550 33.49 -9.71 -14.74
CA ILE A 550 32.08 -9.75 -15.14
C ILE A 550 31.83 -8.53 -16.05
N SER A 551 31.31 -8.78 -17.23
CA SER A 551 30.92 -7.69 -18.14
C SER A 551 29.84 -6.82 -17.51
N GLN A 552 29.91 -5.52 -17.75
CA GLN A 552 28.83 -4.60 -17.35
C GLN A 552 27.50 -4.91 -18.04
N GLU A 553 27.54 -5.62 -19.17
CA GLU A 553 26.35 -6.05 -19.93
C GLU A 553 25.75 -7.38 -19.43
N THR A 554 26.37 -8.04 -18.45
CA THR A 554 25.85 -9.28 -17.89
C THR A 554 24.65 -8.98 -17.00
N GLU A 555 23.51 -9.57 -17.30
CA GLU A 555 22.27 -9.41 -16.53
C GLU A 555 22.11 -10.46 -15.41
N GLU A 556 23.10 -11.25 -15.06
CA GLU A 556 23.15 -12.14 -13.85
C GLU A 556 24.53 -12.77 -13.70
#